data_9f6b77b56d1b98a60b6f34996ee21d02
#
_entry.id   9f6b77b56d1b98a60b6f34996ee21d02
#
_cell.length_a   1.000
_cell.length_b   1.000
_cell.length_c   1.000
_cell.angle_alpha   90.00
_cell.angle_beta   90.00
_cell.angle_gamma   90.00
#
_symmetry.space_group_name_H-M   'P 1'
#
loop_
_entity.id
_entity.type
_entity.pdbx_description
1 polymer ?
#
loop_
_entity_poly.entity_id
_entity_poly.type
_entity_poly.pdbx_seq_one_letter_code
_entity_poly.pdbx_strand_id
1 'polypeptide(L)'
;GMWERFSYYAMRGILVLYLTATWLNGGLGYDEKFSTTLYGIATGLCYFTPLFGGWLSDRYLGQRKSILIGGFIIVLALFVLFVPELFTSTASTLSAEDIQSNQLIGRIGLYGGLFLLVIGNGFFKPNISSIVGDLYEPGDKRLDSAFSIFYMGINLGSVLAPLIVGLLADNIFATTYTDANGVVQITHGYRYGFLAASIGALLGQLLFVFLSNKYLGDIGIKPKNANV
;
A
#
# COMPACT_ATOMS: atom_id res chain seq x y z
N GLY A 1 8.50 -4.27 -8.84
CA GLY A 1 7.21 -4.78 -9.31
C GLY A 1 6.50 -5.64 -8.27
N MET A 2 6.98 -6.88 -8.03
CA MET A 2 6.26 -7.88 -7.18
C MET A 2 5.92 -7.36 -5.78
N TRP A 3 6.90 -6.91 -5.02
CA TRP A 3 6.70 -6.46 -3.62
C TRP A 3 5.77 -5.25 -3.49
N GLU A 4 5.87 -4.29 -4.39
CA GLU A 4 4.96 -3.14 -4.42
C GLU A 4 3.54 -3.57 -4.78
N ARG A 5 3.39 -4.49 -5.73
CA ARG A 5 2.08 -5.05 -6.07
C ARG A 5 1.50 -5.87 -4.93
N PHE A 6 2.33 -6.70 -4.27
CA PHE A 6 1.93 -7.36 -3.03
C PHE A 6 1.36 -6.35 -2.04
N SER A 7 2.08 -5.27 -1.75
CA SER A 7 1.66 -4.25 -0.78
C SER A 7 0.36 -3.55 -1.18
N TYR A 8 0.23 -3.20 -2.46
CA TYR A 8 -0.97 -2.55 -2.98
C TYR A 8 -2.21 -3.46 -2.91
N TYR A 9 -2.09 -4.73 -3.33
CA TYR A 9 -3.21 -5.68 -3.27
C TYR A 9 -3.50 -6.14 -1.84
N ALA A 10 -2.51 -6.22 -0.97
CA ALA A 10 -2.69 -6.46 0.45
C ALA A 10 -3.58 -5.37 1.08
N MET A 11 -3.22 -4.10 0.87
CA MET A 11 -4.03 -2.96 1.34
C MET A 11 -5.45 -3.00 0.74
N ARG A 12 -5.56 -3.18 -0.58
CA ARG A 12 -6.88 -3.22 -1.24
C ARG A 12 -7.79 -4.33 -0.72
N GLY A 13 -7.23 -5.51 -0.45
CA GLY A 13 -8.00 -6.68 -0.01
C GLY A 13 -8.67 -6.50 1.33
N ILE A 14 -8.09 -5.71 2.22
CA ILE A 14 -8.61 -5.51 3.58
C ILE A 14 -9.20 -4.13 3.84
N LEU A 15 -8.97 -3.14 2.97
CA LEU A 15 -9.35 -1.75 3.25
C LEU A 15 -10.86 -1.59 3.49
N VAL A 16 -11.72 -2.15 2.62
CA VAL A 16 -13.17 -2.03 2.77
C VAL A 16 -13.64 -2.79 4.01
N LEU A 17 -13.09 -3.98 4.28
CA LEU A 17 -13.39 -4.76 5.49
C LEU A 17 -13.02 -3.98 6.76
N TYR A 18 -11.84 -3.37 6.78
CA TYR A 18 -11.39 -2.51 7.87
C TYR A 18 -12.28 -1.28 8.07
N LEU A 19 -12.79 -0.68 6.99
CA LEU A 19 -13.69 0.47 7.07
C LEU A 19 -15.05 0.10 7.63
N THR A 20 -15.63 -1.03 7.19
CA THR A 20 -17.02 -1.41 7.49
C THR A 20 -17.16 -2.18 8.80
N ALA A 21 -16.20 -2.99 9.20
CA ALA A 21 -16.23 -3.71 10.46
C ALA A 21 -16.37 -2.75 11.64
N THR A 22 -17.13 -3.15 12.66
CA THR A 22 -17.25 -2.36 13.89
C THR A 22 -15.91 -2.23 14.61
N TRP A 23 -15.79 -1.27 15.53
CA TRP A 23 -14.55 -1.10 16.29
C TRP A 23 -14.15 -2.37 17.03
N LEU A 24 -15.08 -3.02 17.70
CA LEU A 24 -14.82 -4.28 18.43
C LEU A 24 -14.44 -5.43 17.49
N ASN A 25 -14.85 -5.40 16.24
CA ASN A 25 -14.48 -6.37 15.23
C ASN A 25 -13.20 -5.95 14.45
N GLY A 26 -12.46 -4.95 14.95
CA GLY A 26 -11.17 -4.53 14.39
C GLY A 26 -11.25 -3.49 13.28
N GLY A 27 -12.42 -2.87 13.04
CA GLY A 27 -12.63 -1.87 11.99
C GLY A 27 -12.94 -0.48 12.50
N LEU A 28 -13.44 0.39 11.64
CA LEU A 28 -13.78 1.78 11.95
C LEU A 28 -15.28 2.06 12.03
N GLY A 29 -16.14 1.10 11.67
CA GLY A 29 -17.58 1.19 11.77
C GLY A 29 -18.24 2.18 10.81
N TYR A 30 -17.62 2.44 9.66
CA TYR A 30 -18.26 3.25 8.62
C TYR A 30 -19.35 2.46 7.89
N ASP A 31 -20.37 3.16 7.38
CA ASP A 31 -21.35 2.53 6.50
C ASP A 31 -20.73 2.06 5.17
N GLU A 32 -21.38 1.09 4.52
CA GLU A 32 -20.86 0.45 3.30
C GLU A 32 -20.76 1.44 2.14
N LYS A 33 -21.71 2.35 1.99
CA LYS A 33 -21.72 3.34 0.91
C LYS A 33 -20.54 4.32 1.05
N PHE A 34 -20.27 4.81 2.24
CA PHE A 34 -19.13 5.67 2.50
C PHE A 34 -17.82 4.92 2.27
N SER A 35 -17.73 3.69 2.79
CA SER A 35 -16.52 2.86 2.69
C SER A 35 -16.14 2.55 1.24
N THR A 36 -17.11 2.15 0.42
CA THR A 36 -16.90 1.88 -1.01
C THR A 36 -16.60 3.15 -1.79
N THR A 37 -17.22 4.28 -1.44
CA THR A 37 -16.92 5.58 -2.05
C THR A 37 -15.49 6.03 -1.73
N LEU A 38 -15.09 5.97 -0.47
CA LEU A 38 -13.72 6.33 -0.05
C LEU A 38 -12.68 5.42 -0.72
N TYR A 39 -12.95 4.11 -0.78
CA TYR A 39 -12.11 3.16 -1.52
C TYR A 39 -12.00 3.52 -3.01
N GLY A 40 -13.11 3.86 -3.65
CA GLY A 40 -13.14 4.27 -5.06
C GLY A 40 -12.34 5.55 -5.30
N ILE A 41 -12.50 6.57 -4.44
CA ILE A 41 -11.74 7.83 -4.51
C ILE A 41 -10.25 7.55 -4.32
N ALA A 42 -9.85 6.85 -3.27
CA ALA A 42 -8.46 6.58 -2.97
C ALA A 42 -7.77 5.80 -4.11
N THR A 43 -8.43 4.74 -4.61
CA THR A 43 -7.90 3.96 -5.73
C THR A 43 -7.88 4.76 -7.02
N GLY A 44 -8.90 5.55 -7.33
CA GLY A 44 -8.95 6.45 -8.49
C GLY A 44 -7.81 7.48 -8.47
N LEU A 45 -7.55 8.11 -7.33
CA LEU A 45 -6.43 9.04 -7.16
C LEU A 45 -5.06 8.35 -7.35
N CYS A 46 -4.90 7.08 -6.92
CA CYS A 46 -3.69 6.30 -7.19
C CYS A 46 -3.45 6.02 -8.70
N TYR A 47 -4.48 6.15 -9.54
CA TYR A 47 -4.35 6.09 -11.02
C TYR A 47 -4.18 7.46 -11.65
N PHE A 48 -4.66 8.53 -11.01
CA PHE A 48 -4.57 9.89 -11.52
C PHE A 48 -3.24 10.57 -11.21
N THR A 49 -2.74 10.43 -9.97
CA THR A 49 -1.49 11.07 -9.51
C THR A 49 -0.23 10.65 -10.29
N PRO A 50 -0.12 9.46 -10.92
CA PRO A 50 0.98 9.11 -11.81
C PRO A 50 1.23 10.08 -12.96
N LEU A 51 0.22 10.78 -13.44
CA LEU A 51 0.38 11.81 -14.47
C LEU A 51 1.29 12.94 -13.99
N PHE A 52 1.07 13.43 -12.77
CA PHE A 52 1.88 14.47 -12.16
C PHE A 52 3.26 13.98 -11.72
N GLY A 53 3.30 12.80 -11.09
CA GLY A 53 4.55 12.22 -10.61
C GLY A 53 5.49 11.81 -11.75
N GLY A 54 4.95 11.32 -12.87
CA GLY A 54 5.70 11.04 -14.10
C GLY A 54 6.28 12.32 -14.70
N TRP A 55 5.43 13.35 -14.87
CA TRP A 55 5.88 14.65 -15.37
C TRP A 55 6.99 15.26 -14.50
N LEU A 56 6.83 15.25 -13.17
CA LEU A 56 7.83 15.77 -12.25
C LEU A 56 9.14 14.98 -12.29
N SER A 57 9.04 13.66 -12.46
CA SER A 57 10.18 12.77 -12.62
C SER A 57 10.97 13.08 -13.90
N ASP A 58 10.27 13.21 -15.03
CA ASP A 58 10.90 13.42 -16.33
C ASP A 58 11.56 14.79 -16.44
N ARG A 59 11.04 15.79 -15.71
CA ARG A 59 11.54 17.16 -15.78
C ARG A 59 12.60 17.51 -14.73
N TYR A 60 12.48 16.96 -13.50
CA TYR A 60 13.30 17.44 -12.37
C TYR A 60 14.06 16.35 -11.61
N LEU A 61 13.46 15.19 -11.37
CA LEU A 61 13.98 14.23 -10.40
C LEU A 61 14.79 13.08 -11.03
N GLY A 62 14.37 12.61 -12.20
CA GLY A 62 14.79 11.33 -12.76
C GLY A 62 14.05 10.14 -12.14
N GLN A 63 13.95 9.05 -12.89
CA GLN A 63 13.15 7.88 -12.53
C GLN A 63 13.59 7.22 -11.22
N ARG A 64 14.91 7.06 -11.00
CA ARG A 64 15.42 6.40 -9.79
C ARG A 64 15.06 7.13 -8.52
N LYS A 65 15.26 8.45 -8.48
CA LYS A 65 14.90 9.27 -7.32
C LYS A 65 13.40 9.22 -7.08
N SER A 66 12.60 9.28 -8.14
CA SER A 66 11.15 9.19 -8.05
C SER A 66 10.68 7.83 -7.52
N ILE A 67 11.28 6.72 -7.95
CA ILE A 67 11.01 5.37 -7.41
C ILE A 67 11.38 5.29 -5.92
N LEU A 68 12.53 5.84 -5.53
CA LEU A 68 12.95 5.83 -4.12
C LEU A 68 12.03 6.68 -3.25
N ILE A 69 11.75 7.91 -3.64
CA ILE A 69 10.85 8.82 -2.90
C ILE A 69 9.46 8.21 -2.81
N GLY A 70 8.87 7.83 -3.94
CA GLY A 70 7.53 7.27 -4.01
C GLY A 70 7.41 5.97 -3.20
N GLY A 71 8.39 5.10 -3.31
CA GLY A 71 8.37 3.83 -2.60
C GLY A 71 8.53 3.97 -1.09
N PHE A 72 9.41 4.85 -0.60
CA PHE A 72 9.49 5.11 0.84
C PHE A 72 8.24 5.81 1.38
N ILE A 73 7.60 6.68 0.59
CA ILE A 73 6.30 7.25 0.96
C ILE A 73 5.23 6.15 1.05
N ILE A 74 5.22 5.15 0.15
CA ILE A 74 4.30 4.00 0.22
C ILE A 74 4.55 3.18 1.49
N VAL A 75 5.82 2.90 1.84
CA VAL A 75 6.17 2.21 3.09
C VAL A 75 5.61 2.96 4.29
N LEU A 76 5.84 4.27 4.36
CA LEU A 76 5.35 5.14 5.44
C LEU A 76 3.82 5.17 5.47
N ALA A 77 3.17 5.29 4.31
CA ALA A 77 1.70 5.31 4.19
C ALA A 77 1.06 4.07 4.82
N LEU A 78 1.57 2.88 4.46
CA LEU A 78 1.06 1.61 4.97
C LEU A 78 1.38 1.42 6.46
N PHE A 79 2.53 1.91 6.91
CA PHE A 79 2.87 1.92 8.33
C PHE A 79 1.95 2.85 9.12
N VAL A 80 1.61 4.03 8.60
CA VAL A 80 0.67 4.97 9.23
C VAL A 80 -0.73 4.37 9.37
N LEU A 81 -1.17 3.51 8.44
CA LEU A 81 -2.42 2.75 8.58
C LEU A 81 -2.39 1.75 9.75
N PHE A 82 -1.21 1.22 10.10
CA PHE A 82 -1.01 0.33 11.24
C PHE A 82 -0.85 1.07 12.56
N VAL A 83 -0.23 2.26 12.58
CA VAL A 83 0.14 3.00 13.81
C VAL A 83 -0.99 3.10 14.84
N PRO A 84 -2.28 3.30 14.47
CA PRO A 84 -3.37 3.31 15.44
C PRO A 84 -3.46 2.06 16.31
N GLU A 85 -2.98 0.89 15.84
CA GLU A 85 -2.95 -0.35 16.64
C GLU A 85 -2.08 -0.23 17.88
N LEU A 86 -1.05 0.60 17.84
CA LEU A 86 -0.12 0.81 18.95
C LEU A 86 -0.70 1.68 20.07
N PHE A 87 -1.73 2.48 19.76
CA PHE A 87 -2.27 3.50 20.68
C PHE A 87 -3.74 3.28 21.02
N THR A 88 -4.37 2.26 20.46
CA THR A 88 -5.80 1.99 20.66
C THR A 88 -6.02 0.58 21.20
N SER A 89 -7.18 0.35 21.80
CA SER A 89 -7.61 -0.97 22.27
C SER A 89 -8.95 -1.35 21.64
N THR A 90 -9.14 -2.63 21.38
CA THR A 90 -10.40 -3.21 20.91
C THR A 90 -11.08 -4.05 22.00
N ALA A 91 -10.72 -3.86 23.29
CA ALA A 91 -11.30 -4.59 24.38
C ALA A 91 -12.82 -4.31 24.51
N SER A 92 -13.61 -5.35 24.73
CA SER A 92 -15.07 -5.28 24.88
C SER A 92 -15.53 -4.53 26.16
N THR A 93 -14.59 -4.27 27.08
CA THR A 93 -14.84 -3.55 28.35
C THR A 93 -14.70 -2.03 28.23
N LEU A 94 -14.37 -1.51 27.04
CA LEU A 94 -14.18 -0.08 26.83
C LEU A 94 -15.50 0.70 26.99
N SER A 95 -15.38 1.91 27.56
CA SER A 95 -16.48 2.86 27.60
C SER A 95 -16.80 3.41 26.20
N ALA A 96 -17.98 3.99 26.02
CA ALA A 96 -18.36 4.63 24.76
C ALA A 96 -17.42 5.78 24.38
N GLU A 97 -16.91 6.54 25.37
CA GLU A 97 -15.96 7.64 25.17
C GLU A 97 -14.59 7.11 24.70
N ASP A 98 -14.11 6.01 25.31
CA ASP A 98 -12.85 5.38 24.89
C ASP A 98 -12.93 4.85 23.45
N ILE A 99 -14.07 4.23 23.08
CA ILE A 99 -14.31 3.75 21.71
C ILE A 99 -14.28 4.93 20.73
N GLN A 100 -14.94 6.04 21.06
CA GLN A 100 -14.97 7.23 20.21
C GLN A 100 -13.58 7.85 20.04
N SER A 101 -12.81 7.95 21.13
CA SER A 101 -11.44 8.44 21.11
C SER A 101 -10.53 7.54 20.25
N ASN A 102 -10.62 6.23 20.45
CA ASN A 102 -9.87 5.25 19.69
C ASN A 102 -10.23 5.26 18.19
N GLN A 103 -11.51 5.42 17.86
CA GLN A 103 -11.96 5.59 16.47
C GLN A 103 -11.40 6.85 15.84
N LEU A 104 -11.29 7.96 16.58
CA LEU A 104 -10.69 9.19 16.07
C LEU A 104 -9.23 8.98 15.69
N ILE A 105 -8.45 8.30 16.53
CA ILE A 105 -7.05 7.94 16.23
C ILE A 105 -6.99 7.05 14.98
N GLY A 106 -7.88 6.06 14.87
CA GLY A 106 -7.99 5.20 13.69
C GLY A 106 -8.30 5.97 12.41
N ARG A 107 -9.22 6.96 12.48
CA ARG A 107 -9.57 7.83 11.35
C ARG A 107 -8.43 8.72 10.90
N ILE A 108 -7.69 9.31 11.85
CA ILE A 108 -6.49 10.13 11.54
C ILE A 108 -5.45 9.27 10.81
N GLY A 109 -5.17 8.06 11.32
CA GLY A 109 -4.28 7.11 10.66
C GLY A 109 -4.75 6.71 9.26
N LEU A 110 -6.07 6.47 9.09
CA LEU A 110 -6.67 6.14 7.80
C LEU A 110 -6.45 7.25 6.77
N TYR A 111 -6.88 8.47 7.07
CA TYR A 111 -6.78 9.58 6.10
C TYR A 111 -5.33 9.97 5.82
N GLY A 112 -4.47 10.00 6.85
CA GLY A 112 -3.04 10.24 6.70
C GLY A 112 -2.35 9.17 5.85
N GLY A 113 -2.65 7.90 6.12
CA GLY A 113 -2.11 6.78 5.34
C GLY A 113 -2.57 6.79 3.89
N LEU A 114 -3.87 6.97 3.62
CA LEU A 114 -4.40 7.03 2.26
C LEU A 114 -3.85 8.23 1.48
N PHE A 115 -3.72 9.40 2.10
CA PHE A 115 -3.13 10.57 1.48
C PHE A 115 -1.68 10.32 1.04
N LEU A 116 -0.86 9.79 1.94
CA LEU A 116 0.52 9.42 1.63
C LEU A 116 0.59 8.34 0.55
N LEU A 117 -0.32 7.35 0.58
CA LEU A 117 -0.36 6.28 -0.40
C LEU A 117 -0.61 6.82 -1.82
N VAL A 118 -1.54 7.76 -1.96
CA VAL A 118 -1.85 8.43 -3.24
C VAL A 118 -0.63 9.17 -3.78
N ILE A 119 0.08 9.92 -2.93
CA ILE A 119 1.31 10.63 -3.32
C ILE A 119 2.41 9.64 -3.72
N GLY A 120 2.66 8.63 -2.88
CA GLY A 120 3.70 7.64 -3.13
C GLY A 120 3.49 6.88 -4.44
N ASN A 121 2.25 6.46 -4.74
CA ASN A 121 1.90 5.83 -6.01
C ASN A 121 2.12 6.76 -7.20
N GLY A 122 1.85 8.06 -7.04
CA GLY A 122 2.10 9.06 -8.07
C GLY A 122 3.55 9.06 -8.55
N PHE A 123 4.51 9.01 -7.64
CA PHE A 123 5.93 8.98 -7.99
C PHE A 123 6.42 7.59 -8.40
N PHE A 124 5.94 6.53 -7.76
CA PHE A 124 6.46 5.18 -7.95
C PHE A 124 5.99 4.55 -9.25
N LYS A 125 4.67 4.52 -9.46
CA LYS A 125 4.01 3.71 -10.49
C LYS A 125 4.45 4.02 -11.92
N PRO A 126 4.53 5.30 -12.39
CA PRO A 126 4.94 5.59 -13.75
C PRO A 126 6.40 5.25 -14.01
N ASN A 127 7.24 5.43 -13.00
CA ASN A 127 8.68 5.31 -13.14
C ASN A 127 9.18 3.85 -13.11
N ILE A 128 8.55 2.98 -12.33
CA ILE A 128 8.98 1.57 -12.22
C ILE A 128 8.73 0.77 -13.52
N SER A 129 7.68 1.09 -14.27
CA SER A 129 7.43 0.47 -15.57
C SER A 129 8.28 1.09 -16.67
N SER A 130 8.45 2.41 -16.65
CA SER A 130 9.28 3.11 -17.63
C SER A 130 10.75 2.68 -17.56
N ILE A 131 11.31 2.52 -16.35
CA ILE A 131 12.72 2.10 -16.20
C ILE A 131 12.98 0.69 -16.75
N VAL A 132 11.99 -0.21 -16.76
CA VAL A 132 12.11 -1.53 -17.38
C VAL A 132 12.24 -1.40 -18.90
N GLY A 133 11.48 -0.49 -19.51
CA GLY A 133 11.60 -0.19 -20.94
C GLY A 133 12.96 0.38 -21.31
N ASP A 134 13.49 1.26 -20.47
CA ASP A 134 14.77 1.95 -20.72
C ASP A 134 16.01 1.04 -20.57
N LEU A 135 15.84 -0.21 -20.09
CA LEU A 135 16.91 -1.21 -20.04
C LEU A 135 17.26 -1.81 -21.42
N TYR A 136 16.42 -1.63 -22.42
CA TYR A 136 16.54 -2.24 -23.72
C TYR A 136 16.56 -1.19 -24.82
N GLU A 137 17.37 -1.42 -25.86
CA GLU A 137 17.37 -0.55 -27.04
C GLU A 137 16.09 -0.72 -27.86
N PRO A 138 15.67 0.32 -28.59
CA PRO A 138 14.51 0.23 -29.49
C PRO A 138 14.68 -0.93 -30.48
N GLY A 139 13.70 -1.86 -30.51
CA GLY A 139 13.71 -3.02 -31.38
C GLY A 139 14.39 -4.27 -30.79
N ASP A 140 14.88 -4.23 -29.56
CA ASP A 140 15.40 -5.42 -28.88
C ASP A 140 14.30 -6.43 -28.59
N LYS A 141 14.42 -7.63 -29.18
CA LYS A 141 13.43 -8.72 -29.01
C LYS A 141 13.29 -9.21 -27.56
N ARG A 142 14.25 -8.93 -26.70
CA ARG A 142 14.20 -9.31 -25.28
C ARG A 142 13.26 -8.42 -24.46
N LEU A 143 12.86 -7.26 -24.97
CA LEU A 143 11.95 -6.32 -24.29
C LEU A 143 10.61 -6.98 -23.94
N ASP A 144 10.00 -7.72 -24.86
CA ASP A 144 8.75 -8.43 -24.63
C ASP A 144 8.87 -9.48 -23.51
N SER A 145 9.97 -10.22 -23.50
CA SER A 145 10.26 -11.20 -22.45
C SER A 145 10.48 -10.54 -21.10
N ALA A 146 11.15 -9.38 -21.06
CA ALA A 146 11.36 -8.62 -19.83
C ALA A 146 10.04 -8.11 -19.24
N PHE A 147 9.15 -7.58 -20.07
CA PHE A 147 7.82 -7.19 -19.62
C PHE A 147 6.97 -8.39 -19.17
N SER A 148 7.07 -9.53 -19.85
CA SER A 148 6.41 -10.77 -19.44
C SER A 148 6.84 -11.22 -18.04
N ILE A 149 8.14 -11.20 -17.74
CA ILE A 149 8.69 -11.51 -16.42
C ILE A 149 8.25 -10.46 -15.40
N PHE A 150 8.23 -9.19 -15.76
CA PHE A 150 7.78 -8.10 -14.90
C PHE A 150 6.31 -8.27 -14.51
N TYR A 151 5.42 -8.57 -15.48
CA TYR A 151 4.00 -8.83 -15.23
C TYR A 151 3.75 -10.13 -14.46
N MET A 152 4.54 -11.18 -14.68
CA MET A 152 4.48 -12.40 -13.88
C MET A 152 4.77 -12.09 -12.40
N GLY A 153 5.78 -11.26 -12.11
CA GLY A 153 6.05 -10.80 -10.75
C GLY A 153 4.88 -10.00 -10.15
N ILE A 154 4.23 -9.13 -10.94
CA ILE A 154 3.03 -8.39 -10.52
C ILE A 154 1.91 -9.37 -10.14
N ASN A 155 1.61 -10.36 -10.98
CA ASN A 155 0.56 -11.34 -10.74
C ASN A 155 0.85 -12.21 -9.51
N LEU A 156 2.09 -12.63 -9.32
CA LEU A 156 2.51 -13.38 -8.14
C LEU A 156 2.26 -12.56 -6.86
N GLY A 157 2.64 -11.28 -6.85
CA GLY A 157 2.37 -10.39 -5.73
C GLY A 157 0.87 -10.23 -5.44
N SER A 158 0.05 -10.13 -6.48
CA SER A 158 -1.40 -9.96 -6.34
C SER A 158 -2.11 -11.22 -5.79
N VAL A 159 -1.60 -12.42 -6.10
CA VAL A 159 -2.15 -13.68 -5.57
C VAL A 159 -1.72 -13.92 -4.13
N LEU A 160 -0.44 -13.66 -3.81
CA LEU A 160 0.07 -13.86 -2.46
C LEU A 160 -0.49 -12.88 -1.44
N ALA A 161 -0.80 -11.66 -1.86
CA ALA A 161 -1.25 -10.60 -0.96
C ALA A 161 -2.53 -10.96 -0.18
N PRO A 162 -3.67 -11.28 -0.81
CA PRO A 162 -4.89 -11.59 -0.06
C PRO A 162 -4.76 -12.85 0.80
N LEU A 163 -3.96 -13.83 0.37
CA LEU A 163 -3.71 -15.05 1.16
C LEU A 163 -2.97 -14.73 2.46
N ILE A 164 -1.90 -13.94 2.38
CA ILE A 164 -1.08 -13.59 3.55
C ILE A 164 -1.85 -12.65 4.48
N VAL A 165 -2.49 -11.60 3.95
CA VAL A 165 -3.21 -10.66 4.82
C VAL A 165 -4.47 -11.27 5.42
N GLY A 166 -5.18 -12.15 4.71
CA GLY A 166 -6.30 -12.90 5.25
C GLY A 166 -5.86 -13.82 6.39
N LEU A 167 -4.76 -14.57 6.21
CA LEU A 167 -4.18 -15.41 7.27
C LEU A 167 -3.80 -14.59 8.51
N LEU A 168 -3.19 -13.42 8.32
CA LEU A 168 -2.81 -12.53 9.42
C LEU A 168 -4.04 -11.95 10.13
N ALA A 169 -5.01 -11.43 9.37
CA ALA A 169 -6.16 -10.73 9.91
C ALA A 169 -7.17 -11.65 10.58
N ASP A 170 -7.40 -12.84 10.00
CA ASP A 170 -8.50 -13.72 10.41
C ASP A 170 -8.06 -14.90 11.28
N ASN A 171 -6.74 -15.20 11.36
CA ASN A 171 -6.23 -16.34 12.12
C ASN A 171 -5.15 -15.94 13.13
N ILE A 172 -4.03 -15.31 12.68
CA ILE A 172 -2.85 -15.11 13.53
C ILE A 172 -3.09 -14.00 14.56
N PHE A 173 -3.65 -12.88 14.11
CA PHE A 173 -3.91 -11.70 14.94
C PHE A 173 -5.41 -11.50 15.24
N ALA A 174 -6.25 -12.48 14.89
CA ALA A 174 -7.63 -12.49 15.32
C ALA A 174 -7.75 -12.86 16.79
N THR A 175 -8.65 -12.18 17.49
CA THR A 175 -9.04 -12.52 18.87
C THR A 175 -10.55 -12.69 18.93
N THR A 176 -11.05 -13.35 19.99
CA THR A 176 -12.49 -13.53 20.18
C THR A 176 -12.95 -12.81 21.43
N TYR A 177 -14.18 -12.27 21.38
CA TYR A 177 -14.87 -11.72 22.54
C TYR A 177 -16.33 -12.19 22.55
N THR A 178 -16.97 -12.15 23.71
CA THR A 178 -18.40 -12.48 23.83
C THR A 178 -19.19 -11.17 23.89
N ASP A 179 -20.17 -11.01 23.01
CA ASP A 179 -21.03 -9.84 23.00
C ASP A 179 -22.08 -9.89 24.13
N ALA A 180 -22.89 -8.80 24.25
CA ALA A 180 -23.92 -8.66 25.28
C ALA A 180 -25.03 -9.73 25.18
N ASN A 181 -25.16 -10.42 24.05
CA ASN A 181 -26.14 -11.48 23.80
C ASN A 181 -25.56 -12.88 24.09
N GLY A 182 -24.30 -12.96 24.55
CA GLY A 182 -23.60 -14.23 24.79
C GLY A 182 -23.05 -14.89 23.52
N VAL A 183 -23.03 -14.20 22.38
CA VAL A 183 -22.52 -14.73 21.12
C VAL A 183 -21.02 -14.44 21.01
N VAL A 184 -20.25 -15.45 20.63
CA VAL A 184 -18.81 -15.27 20.37
C VAL A 184 -18.61 -14.54 19.06
N GLN A 185 -17.92 -13.41 19.11
CA GLN A 185 -17.58 -12.54 17.99
C GLN A 185 -16.07 -12.56 17.76
N ILE A 186 -15.65 -12.18 16.56
CA ILE A 186 -14.22 -12.14 16.17
C ILE A 186 -13.78 -10.68 16.03
N THR A 187 -12.68 -10.33 16.68
CA THR A 187 -11.92 -9.10 16.40
C THR A 187 -10.83 -9.43 15.40
N HIS A 188 -10.93 -8.89 14.19
CA HIS A 188 -9.98 -9.15 13.11
C HIS A 188 -8.73 -8.27 13.24
N GLY A 189 -7.58 -8.82 12.91
CA GLY A 189 -6.30 -8.11 12.91
C GLY A 189 -6.02 -7.35 11.61
N TYR A 190 -6.98 -6.61 11.04
CA TYR A 190 -6.82 -5.91 9.74
C TYR A 190 -5.60 -4.99 9.70
N ARG A 191 -5.28 -4.29 10.79
CA ARG A 191 -4.15 -3.37 10.86
C ARG A 191 -2.81 -4.09 10.71
N TYR A 192 -2.70 -5.34 11.18
CA TYR A 192 -1.52 -6.17 10.94
C TYR A 192 -1.34 -6.55 9.46
N GLY A 193 -2.43 -6.60 8.70
CA GLY A 193 -2.37 -6.71 7.24
C GLY A 193 -1.73 -5.48 6.59
N PHE A 194 -2.01 -4.27 7.08
CA PHE A 194 -1.31 -3.05 6.63
C PHE A 194 0.17 -3.06 7.02
N LEU A 195 0.52 -3.57 8.20
CA LEU A 195 1.91 -3.74 8.60
C LEU A 195 2.65 -4.71 7.67
N ALA A 196 2.05 -5.86 7.34
CA ALA A 196 2.62 -6.81 6.40
C ALA A 196 2.81 -6.20 5.00
N ALA A 197 1.85 -5.39 4.55
CA ALA A 197 1.97 -4.63 3.31
C ALA A 197 3.12 -3.62 3.36
N SER A 198 3.31 -2.92 4.48
CA SER A 198 4.43 -1.99 4.70
C SER A 198 5.78 -2.71 4.66
N ILE A 199 5.89 -3.86 5.33
CA ILE A 199 7.11 -4.70 5.31
C ILE A 199 7.41 -5.18 3.88
N GLY A 200 6.41 -5.64 3.14
CA GLY A 200 6.58 -6.03 1.73
C GLY A 200 7.09 -4.88 0.86
N ALA A 201 6.52 -3.68 1.01
CA ALA A 201 6.97 -2.48 0.31
C ALA A 201 8.43 -2.13 0.68
N LEU A 202 8.78 -2.21 1.97
CA LEU A 202 10.12 -1.94 2.47
C LEU A 202 11.14 -2.93 1.88
N LEU A 203 10.83 -4.22 1.85
CA LEU A 203 11.70 -5.23 1.21
C LEU A 203 11.94 -4.90 -0.26
N GLY A 204 10.89 -4.52 -1.00
CA GLY A 204 11.02 -4.08 -2.38
C GLY A 204 11.91 -2.86 -2.56
N GLN A 205 11.78 -1.87 -1.65
CA GLN A 205 12.60 -0.66 -1.66
C GLN A 205 14.06 -0.94 -1.32
N LEU A 206 14.32 -1.74 -0.30
CA LEU A 206 15.68 -2.14 0.07
C LEU A 206 16.38 -2.88 -1.09
N LEU A 207 15.68 -3.83 -1.73
CA LEU A 207 16.20 -4.50 -2.92
C LEU A 207 16.51 -3.50 -4.03
N PHE A 208 15.65 -2.51 -4.26
CA PHE A 208 15.91 -1.48 -5.27
C PHE A 208 17.12 -0.61 -4.89
N VAL A 209 17.26 -0.17 -3.64
CA VAL A 209 18.41 0.61 -3.15
C VAL A 209 19.73 -0.14 -3.36
N PHE A 210 19.80 -1.41 -2.96
CA PHE A 210 21.04 -2.18 -3.01
C PHE A 210 21.41 -2.66 -4.42
N LEU A 211 20.41 -2.97 -5.25
CA LEU A 211 20.64 -3.60 -6.54
C LEU A 211 20.61 -2.63 -7.72
N SER A 212 19.98 -1.45 -7.59
CA SER A 212 19.81 -0.52 -8.70
C SER A 212 21.14 -0.08 -9.33
N ASN A 213 22.14 0.24 -8.51
CA ASN A 213 23.46 0.65 -9.04
C ASN A 213 24.15 -0.47 -9.82
N LYS A 214 24.01 -1.72 -9.36
CA LYS A 214 24.63 -2.88 -10.00
C LYS A 214 23.99 -3.24 -11.34
N TYR A 215 22.66 -3.18 -11.43
CA TYR A 215 21.91 -3.68 -12.58
C TYR A 215 21.43 -2.60 -13.55
N LEU A 216 21.23 -1.38 -13.07
CA LEU A 216 20.74 -0.28 -13.91
C LEU A 216 21.85 0.65 -14.41
N GLY A 217 23.09 0.55 -13.87
CA GLY A 217 24.18 1.47 -14.26
C GLY A 217 23.74 2.93 -14.11
N ASP A 218 23.72 3.71 -15.19
CA ASP A 218 23.32 5.13 -15.20
C ASP A 218 21.86 5.37 -15.61
N ILE A 219 21.11 4.32 -15.94
CA ILE A 219 19.73 4.43 -16.40
C ILE A 219 18.84 5.06 -15.31
N GLY A 220 18.06 6.05 -15.66
CA GLY A 220 17.06 6.70 -14.79
C GLY A 220 17.65 7.65 -13.73
N ILE A 221 18.96 7.95 -13.75
CA ILE A 221 19.57 8.90 -12.81
C ILE A 221 19.19 10.34 -13.18
N LYS A 222 19.28 10.69 -14.46
CA LYS A 222 19.01 12.04 -14.95
C LYS A 222 17.56 12.17 -15.41
N PRO A 223 16.95 13.37 -15.27
CA PRO A 223 15.67 13.66 -15.89
C PRO A 223 15.73 13.50 -17.41
N LYS A 224 14.66 12.98 -18.02
CA LYS A 224 14.60 12.79 -19.49
C LYS A 224 14.53 14.12 -20.25
N ASN A 225 13.85 15.13 -19.68
CA ASN A 225 13.54 16.42 -20.29
C ASN A 225 14.15 17.61 -19.52
N ALA A 226 15.36 17.48 -19.03
CA ALA A 226 16.03 18.52 -18.24
C ALA A 226 16.30 19.84 -19.00
N ASN A 227 16.20 19.83 -20.34
CA ASN A 227 16.56 20.95 -21.21
C ASN A 227 15.36 21.60 -21.94
N VAL A 228 14.12 21.38 -21.47
CA VAL A 228 12.92 22.01 -22.05
C VAL A 228 12.28 22.98 -21.06
#